data_fc29728c3793d476bfe23db6cf2afa61
#
_entry.id   fc29728c3793d476bfe23db6cf2afa61
#
_cell.length_a   1.000
_cell.length_b   1.000
_cell.length_c   1.000
_cell.angle_alpha   90.00
_cell.angle_beta   90.00
_cell.angle_gamma   90.00
#
_symmetry.space_group_name_H-M   'P 1'
#
loop_
_entity.id
_entity.type
_entity.pdbx_description
1 polymer ?
#
loop_
_entity_poly.entity_id
_entity_poly.type
_entity_poly.pdbx_seq_one_letter_code
_entity_poly.pdbx_strand_id
1 'polypeptide(L)'
;MNHSQLVLAVALGAAGIASAHTDDPKINDRFGPFKGPGWIATQSGETAPLRSLGFESSGDITLHAWLSLDDFGSPDTGNDCWGYVSPSGREYGLVGHSDGTAFVEVTNPSSPVIVEQISGPNSLWRDIKVFGHHAYAVSEGGSGIQVIDMSGIDNGNVTLVNTVTTGGTNATHNIIINEDSGYLYRAGGGDNGLRIYDLNADPVNPPYVGSWTYKYVHDAQIVTFPFGSPYAGREVAFCCAGFNSGWNETGLTIVDVTNKSNIYIIAEMQHTNNNYSHQGWLTEDFQYFYLNDELDEQNTGSLTTTRIIDVSSLESPVQVGTCTTGSISIDHNLYIKGNTMYQANYRSGLRIFDITDRLNPVQTAWFDTYPGSDAASFNGIWSNYPFFPSGTVIGSDLERGMFIWTVTAPSVEAELLDPVPEMLDPAGGDSFRISATLADGATYDSAASMLRWNDGSGWTDSPLSIETPGNPMVLRATFGISECGNSVDFEAIVAATDGFTATPASGTALSAN
;
A
#
# COMPACT_ATOMS: atom_id res chain seq x y z
N MET A 1 -6.06 -53.97 57.01
CA MET A 1 -6.62 -53.77 55.66
C MET A 1 -6.51 -52.29 55.37
N ASN A 2 -5.46 -51.90 54.68
CA ASN A 2 -5.22 -50.50 54.29
C ASN A 2 -5.63 -50.31 52.85
N HIS A 3 -6.62 -49.52 52.58
CA HIS A 3 -6.98 -49.08 51.25
C HIS A 3 -6.19 -47.80 50.91
N SER A 4 -5.21 -47.89 50.06
CA SER A 4 -4.55 -46.78 49.43
C SER A 4 -5.40 -46.31 48.22
N GLN A 5 -5.96 -45.14 48.32
CA GLN A 5 -6.60 -44.47 47.17
C GLN A 5 -5.51 -43.80 46.31
N LEU A 6 -5.42 -44.23 45.06
CA LEU A 6 -4.58 -43.64 44.03
C LEU A 6 -5.32 -42.40 43.49
N VAL A 7 -4.84 -41.20 43.80
CA VAL A 7 -5.32 -39.97 43.20
C VAL A 7 -4.58 -39.78 41.90
N LEU A 8 -5.29 -39.94 40.78
CA LEU A 8 -4.79 -39.65 39.44
C LEU A 8 -4.90 -38.11 39.22
N ALA A 9 -3.80 -37.40 39.32
CA ALA A 9 -3.72 -36.01 38.93
C ALA A 9 -3.66 -35.91 37.40
N VAL A 10 -4.75 -35.52 36.78
CA VAL A 10 -4.77 -35.13 35.37
C VAL A 10 -4.16 -33.72 35.31
N ALA A 11 -2.92 -33.62 34.85
CA ALA A 11 -2.33 -32.35 34.47
C ALA A 11 -2.97 -31.94 33.14
N LEU A 12 -3.92 -31.01 33.17
CA LEU A 12 -4.30 -30.25 32.00
C LEU A 12 -3.09 -29.37 31.65
N GLY A 13 -2.33 -29.79 30.65
CA GLY A 13 -1.38 -28.93 29.98
C GLY A 13 -2.16 -27.85 29.27
N ALA A 14 -2.17 -26.63 29.80
CA ALA A 14 -2.46 -25.48 29.00
C ALA A 14 -1.38 -25.42 27.90
N ALA A 15 -1.74 -25.81 26.67
CA ALA A 15 -0.94 -25.44 25.53
C ALA A 15 -0.94 -23.92 25.47
N GLY A 16 0.15 -23.32 25.93
CA GLY A 16 0.38 -21.89 25.73
C GLY A 16 0.33 -21.66 24.25
N ILE A 17 -0.58 -20.83 23.80
CA ILE A 17 -0.58 -20.27 22.44
C ILE A 17 0.70 -19.44 22.40
N ALA A 18 1.72 -19.93 21.67
CA ALA A 18 2.92 -19.15 21.41
C ALA A 18 2.49 -18.05 20.46
N SER A 19 2.32 -16.83 20.97
CA SER A 19 2.26 -15.64 20.14
C SER A 19 3.63 -15.45 19.51
N ALA A 20 3.71 -15.32 18.20
CA ALA A 20 4.96 -15.23 17.49
C ALA A 20 5.69 -13.89 17.73
N HIS A 21 4.95 -12.87 18.12
CA HIS A 21 5.43 -11.50 18.29
C HIS A 21 5.34 -11.05 19.76
N THR A 22 5.71 -11.92 20.71
CA THR A 22 5.71 -11.58 22.16
C THR A 22 6.67 -10.45 22.52
N ASP A 23 7.64 -10.17 21.69
CA ASP A 23 8.67 -9.14 21.78
C ASP A 23 8.41 -7.92 20.88
N ASP A 24 7.30 -7.92 20.11
CA ASP A 24 6.92 -6.78 19.27
C ASP A 24 6.53 -5.57 20.15
N PRO A 25 7.18 -4.41 19.96
CA PRO A 25 6.90 -3.20 20.74
C PRO A 25 5.46 -2.72 20.61
N LYS A 26 4.72 -3.05 19.54
CA LYS A 26 3.29 -2.73 19.37
C LYS A 26 2.40 -3.23 20.51
N ILE A 27 2.78 -4.29 21.19
CA ILE A 27 2.01 -4.84 22.30
C ILE A 27 1.84 -3.81 23.43
N ASN A 28 2.86 -2.97 23.65
CA ASN A 28 2.91 -2.03 24.77
C ASN A 28 2.76 -0.56 24.33
N ASP A 29 2.95 -0.26 23.06
CA ASP A 29 2.93 1.10 22.51
C ASP A 29 1.60 1.36 21.79
N ARG A 30 0.50 1.39 22.55
CA ARG A 30 -0.86 1.61 22.04
C ARG A 30 -1.64 2.54 22.93
N PHE A 31 -2.54 3.31 22.34
CA PHE A 31 -3.62 3.98 23.06
C PHE A 31 -4.90 3.11 23.05
N GLY A 32 -5.81 3.41 23.95
CA GLY A 32 -7.14 2.80 23.90
C GLY A 32 -7.94 3.30 22.69
N PRO A 33 -8.93 2.51 22.22
CA PRO A 33 -9.76 2.88 21.08
C PRO A 33 -10.51 4.20 21.33
N PHE A 34 -10.70 4.96 20.26
CA PHE A 34 -11.59 6.11 20.27
C PHE A 34 -13.00 5.66 20.69
N LYS A 35 -13.65 6.45 21.51
CA LYS A 35 -15.02 6.20 21.97
C LYS A 35 -15.98 7.21 21.40
N GLY A 36 -17.06 6.71 20.82
CA GLY A 36 -18.09 7.49 20.15
C GLY A 36 -18.29 7.08 18.69
N PRO A 37 -19.39 7.55 18.08
CA PRO A 37 -19.68 7.22 16.68
C PRO A 37 -18.67 7.86 15.75
N GLY A 38 -18.51 7.27 14.56
CA GLY A 38 -17.79 7.85 13.46
C GLY A 38 -18.49 9.07 12.86
N TRP A 39 -18.13 9.40 11.64
CA TRP A 39 -18.75 10.48 10.86
C TRP A 39 -19.14 9.96 9.48
N ILE A 40 -20.35 10.28 9.05
CA ILE A 40 -20.88 9.97 7.72
C ILE A 40 -21.52 11.24 7.18
N ALA A 41 -21.28 11.55 5.90
CA ALA A 41 -21.95 12.67 5.24
C ALA A 41 -23.47 12.56 5.33
N THR A 42 -24.15 13.60 5.78
CA THR A 42 -25.63 13.61 5.90
C THR A 42 -26.32 13.96 4.59
N GLN A 43 -25.58 14.53 3.64
CA GLN A 43 -26.03 14.87 2.30
C GLN A 43 -24.89 14.77 1.28
N SER A 44 -25.22 14.52 0.02
CA SER A 44 -24.23 14.46 -1.05
C SER A 44 -23.44 15.78 -1.16
N GLY A 45 -22.10 15.66 -1.22
CA GLY A 45 -21.20 16.81 -1.31
C GLY A 45 -20.94 17.54 0.01
N GLU A 46 -21.40 17.00 1.15
CA GLU A 46 -21.02 17.53 2.46
C GLU A 46 -19.51 17.36 2.70
N THR A 47 -18.85 18.47 3.07
CA THR A 47 -17.43 18.45 3.41
C THR A 47 -17.26 18.06 4.87
N ALA A 48 -16.39 17.07 5.13
CA ALA A 48 -16.09 16.62 6.48
C ALA A 48 -15.48 17.75 7.34
N PRO A 49 -15.96 17.96 8.57
CA PRO A 49 -15.41 18.97 9.47
C PRO A 49 -14.12 18.44 10.15
N LEU A 50 -13.07 18.19 9.37
CA LEU A 50 -11.86 17.44 9.76
C LEU A 50 -11.29 17.87 11.11
N ARG A 51 -11.09 19.18 11.34
CA ARG A 51 -10.52 19.67 12.61
C ARG A 51 -11.38 19.32 13.83
N SER A 52 -12.71 19.36 13.70
CA SER A 52 -13.61 18.99 14.81
C SER A 52 -13.67 17.48 15.03
N LEU A 53 -13.33 16.69 14.00
CA LEU A 53 -13.18 15.25 14.07
C LEU A 53 -11.79 14.83 14.59
N GLY A 54 -10.84 15.77 14.65
CA GLY A 54 -9.46 15.52 15.06
C GLY A 54 -8.61 14.94 13.94
N PHE A 55 -8.81 15.38 12.70
CA PHE A 55 -8.08 14.98 11.50
C PHE A 55 -7.52 16.18 10.75
N GLU A 56 -6.50 15.96 9.94
CA GLU A 56 -5.93 16.94 9.01
C GLU A 56 -5.67 16.26 7.65
N SER A 57 -5.67 17.03 6.56
CA SER A 57 -5.37 16.51 5.22
C SER A 57 -4.89 17.61 4.28
N SER A 58 -4.27 17.21 3.17
CA SER A 58 -4.15 18.04 1.97
C SER A 58 -5.52 18.18 1.28
N GLY A 59 -5.66 19.21 0.40
CA GLY A 59 -6.90 19.45 -0.34
C GLY A 59 -7.28 18.37 -1.37
N ASP A 60 -6.32 17.49 -1.71
CA ASP A 60 -6.45 16.52 -2.80
C ASP A 60 -7.01 15.16 -2.33
N ILE A 61 -7.37 15.04 -1.06
CA ILE A 61 -8.03 13.87 -0.49
C ILE A 61 -9.32 14.27 0.20
N THR A 62 -10.40 13.59 -0.13
CA THR A 62 -11.73 13.85 0.44
C THR A 62 -12.16 12.70 1.33
N LEU A 63 -12.45 13.00 2.61
CA LEU A 63 -13.09 12.05 3.51
C LEU A 63 -14.60 12.01 3.23
N HIS A 64 -15.12 10.85 2.85
CA HIS A 64 -16.55 10.59 2.63
C HIS A 64 -17.25 10.05 3.86
N ALA A 65 -16.57 9.15 4.57
CA ALA A 65 -17.06 8.59 5.82
C ALA A 65 -15.90 8.08 6.68
N TRP A 66 -16.15 8.04 7.96
CA TRP A 66 -15.34 7.39 8.97
C TRP A 66 -16.26 6.57 9.87
N LEU A 67 -16.03 5.25 9.91
CA LEU A 67 -16.70 4.33 10.82
C LEU A 67 -15.75 4.04 11.99
N SER A 68 -16.14 4.46 13.19
CA SER A 68 -15.32 4.26 14.39
C SER A 68 -15.37 2.80 14.86
N LEU A 69 -14.46 2.41 15.76
CA LEU A 69 -14.53 1.07 16.37
C LEU A 69 -15.83 0.85 17.15
N ASP A 70 -16.46 1.90 17.70
CA ASP A 70 -17.76 1.79 18.38
C ASP A 70 -18.88 1.45 17.38
N ASP A 71 -18.80 1.88 16.11
CA ASP A 71 -19.75 1.49 15.07
C ASP A 71 -19.66 -0.01 14.73
N PHE A 72 -18.51 -0.64 14.96
CA PHE A 72 -18.27 -2.09 14.80
C PHE A 72 -18.52 -2.91 16.09
N GLY A 73 -19.11 -2.32 17.12
CA GLY A 73 -19.40 -3.02 18.38
C GLY A 73 -18.29 -2.92 19.42
N SER A 74 -17.39 -1.97 19.24
CA SER A 74 -16.31 -1.60 20.20
C SER A 74 -15.22 -2.66 20.37
N PRO A 75 -14.66 -3.26 19.31
CA PRO A 75 -13.45 -4.06 19.42
C PRO A 75 -12.29 -3.23 19.99
N ASP A 76 -11.25 -3.91 20.49
CA ASP A 76 -10.13 -3.21 21.16
C ASP A 76 -9.24 -2.47 20.15
N THR A 77 -9.13 -2.96 18.90
CA THR A 77 -8.31 -2.35 17.83
C THR A 77 -8.87 -2.65 16.45
N GLY A 78 -8.58 -1.75 15.47
CA GLY A 78 -8.56 -2.09 14.07
C GLY A 78 -7.30 -2.91 13.70
N ASN A 79 -7.31 -3.54 12.51
CA ASN A 79 -6.18 -4.28 11.94
C ASN A 79 -6.11 -4.02 10.42
N ASP A 80 -5.70 -5.03 9.62
CA ASP A 80 -5.60 -4.88 8.18
C ASP A 80 -6.96 -4.74 7.49
N CYS A 81 -6.94 -4.30 6.23
CA CYS A 81 -8.12 -4.19 5.40
C CYS A 81 -7.85 -4.69 3.97
N TRP A 82 -8.93 -5.09 3.30
CA TRP A 82 -8.91 -5.49 1.90
C TRP A 82 -10.19 -5.06 1.21
N GLY A 83 -10.28 -5.22 -0.11
CA GLY A 83 -11.47 -4.89 -0.90
C GLY A 83 -12.03 -6.09 -1.65
N TYR A 84 -13.32 -6.01 -1.95
CA TYR A 84 -14.04 -6.95 -2.80
C TYR A 84 -15.00 -6.21 -3.70
N VAL A 85 -15.07 -6.63 -4.97
CA VAL A 85 -16.08 -6.15 -5.93
C VAL A 85 -16.98 -7.33 -6.28
N SER A 86 -18.26 -7.21 -6.00
CA SER A 86 -19.21 -8.27 -6.32
C SER A 86 -19.47 -8.35 -7.83
N PRO A 87 -20.03 -9.46 -8.34
CA PRO A 87 -20.40 -9.57 -9.76
C PRO A 87 -21.41 -8.52 -10.25
N SER A 88 -22.13 -7.86 -9.35
CA SER A 88 -23.02 -6.74 -9.68
C SER A 88 -22.29 -5.41 -9.84
N GLY A 89 -21.00 -5.35 -9.51
CA GLY A 89 -20.18 -4.14 -9.50
C GLY A 89 -20.26 -3.35 -8.19
N ARG A 90 -20.91 -3.88 -7.14
CA ARG A 90 -20.91 -3.24 -5.81
C ARG A 90 -19.57 -3.48 -5.11
N GLU A 91 -19.08 -2.47 -4.42
CA GLU A 91 -17.78 -2.44 -3.76
C GLU A 91 -17.92 -2.62 -2.25
N TYR A 92 -17.07 -3.47 -1.67
CA TYR A 92 -17.10 -3.82 -0.26
C TYR A 92 -15.71 -3.73 0.34
N GLY A 93 -15.57 -2.93 1.41
CA GLY A 93 -14.39 -2.96 2.27
C GLY A 93 -14.49 -4.09 3.30
N LEU A 94 -13.43 -4.88 3.40
CA LEU A 94 -13.25 -5.90 4.42
C LEU A 94 -12.27 -5.35 5.45
N VAL A 95 -12.67 -5.25 6.70
CA VAL A 95 -11.86 -4.66 7.76
C VAL A 95 -11.68 -5.64 8.91
N GLY A 96 -10.42 -5.96 9.20
CA GLY A 96 -10.04 -6.71 10.39
C GLY A 96 -10.13 -5.85 11.64
N HIS A 97 -10.57 -6.45 12.72
CA HIS A 97 -10.49 -5.89 14.06
C HIS A 97 -10.14 -6.98 15.06
N SER A 98 -9.84 -6.61 16.29
CA SER A 98 -9.26 -7.52 17.29
C SER A 98 -10.03 -8.83 17.49
N ASP A 99 -11.35 -8.85 17.28
CA ASP A 99 -12.23 -9.98 17.55
C ASP A 99 -12.99 -10.50 16.33
N GLY A 100 -12.67 -10.01 15.10
CA GLY A 100 -13.32 -10.48 13.88
C GLY A 100 -12.97 -9.72 12.62
N THR A 101 -13.84 -9.90 11.62
CA THR A 101 -13.77 -9.24 10.30
C THR A 101 -15.12 -8.64 9.97
N ALA A 102 -15.17 -7.34 9.67
CA ALA A 102 -16.36 -6.64 9.21
C ALA A 102 -16.37 -6.52 7.68
N PHE A 103 -17.57 -6.54 7.10
CA PHE A 103 -17.86 -6.37 5.68
C PHE A 103 -18.71 -5.12 5.51
N VAL A 104 -18.19 -4.13 4.82
CA VAL A 104 -18.81 -2.80 4.68
C VAL A 104 -19.02 -2.49 3.20
N GLU A 105 -20.27 -2.28 2.79
CA GLU A 105 -20.53 -1.77 1.45
C GLU A 105 -20.08 -0.31 1.33
N VAL A 106 -19.25 -0.03 0.33
CA VAL A 106 -18.65 1.30 0.06
C VAL A 106 -18.96 1.78 -1.36
N THR A 107 -19.87 1.13 -2.08
CA THR A 107 -20.32 1.52 -3.44
C THR A 107 -20.72 3.00 -3.50
N ASN A 108 -21.38 3.49 -2.46
CA ASN A 108 -21.54 4.91 -2.22
C ASN A 108 -20.67 5.29 -1.02
N PRO A 109 -19.48 5.87 -1.24
CA PRO A 109 -18.52 6.15 -0.16
C PRO A 109 -19.06 7.11 0.90
N SER A 110 -20.04 7.95 0.57
CA SER A 110 -20.72 8.86 1.51
C SER A 110 -21.92 8.23 2.25
N SER A 111 -22.17 6.95 2.04
CA SER A 111 -23.26 6.21 2.73
C SER A 111 -22.88 4.74 2.90
N PRO A 112 -21.78 4.45 3.62
CA PRO A 112 -21.35 3.07 3.84
C PRO A 112 -22.35 2.30 4.70
N VAL A 113 -22.42 0.98 4.48
CA VAL A 113 -23.31 0.09 5.24
C VAL A 113 -22.52 -1.10 5.76
N ILE A 114 -22.48 -1.30 7.06
CA ILE A 114 -21.95 -2.53 7.66
C ILE A 114 -22.94 -3.65 7.32
N VAL A 115 -22.50 -4.59 6.48
CA VAL A 115 -23.32 -5.69 5.96
C VAL A 115 -23.34 -6.86 6.93
N GLU A 116 -22.16 -7.25 7.44
CA GLU A 116 -22.00 -8.38 8.35
C GLU A 116 -20.70 -8.26 9.13
N GLN A 117 -20.60 -8.97 10.25
CA GLN A 117 -19.39 -9.13 11.03
C GLN A 117 -19.20 -10.59 11.42
N ILE A 118 -18.07 -11.16 11.04
CA ILE A 118 -17.70 -12.54 11.33
C ILE A 118 -16.70 -12.58 12.48
N SER A 119 -17.09 -13.15 13.60
CA SER A 119 -16.22 -13.28 14.77
C SER A 119 -15.00 -14.15 14.49
N GLY A 120 -13.88 -13.81 15.10
CA GLY A 120 -12.62 -14.54 15.02
C GLY A 120 -11.86 -14.54 16.35
N PRO A 121 -10.69 -15.23 16.42
CA PRO A 121 -9.85 -15.21 17.61
C PRO A 121 -9.38 -13.80 17.94
N ASN A 122 -9.37 -13.45 19.23
CA ASN A 122 -8.87 -12.13 19.64
C ASN A 122 -7.37 -12.02 19.38
N SER A 123 -6.97 -10.95 18.68
CA SER A 123 -5.58 -10.65 18.35
C SER A 123 -5.42 -9.20 17.93
N LEU A 124 -4.25 -8.63 18.17
CA LEU A 124 -3.81 -7.37 17.59
C LEU A 124 -3.53 -7.53 16.08
N TRP A 125 -3.17 -8.74 15.63
CA TRP A 125 -2.77 -9.02 14.25
C TRP A 125 -3.79 -9.91 13.55
N ARG A 126 -4.36 -9.40 12.47
CA ARG A 126 -5.31 -10.07 11.58
C ARG A 126 -5.12 -9.54 10.16
N ASP A 127 -5.10 -10.45 9.18
CA ASP A 127 -5.04 -10.11 7.77
C ASP A 127 -6.13 -10.83 6.97
N ILE A 128 -6.57 -10.20 5.88
CA ILE A 128 -7.67 -10.66 5.03
C ILE A 128 -7.30 -10.47 3.56
N LYS A 129 -7.52 -11.51 2.73
CA LYS A 129 -7.44 -11.42 1.26
C LYS A 129 -8.64 -12.12 0.64
N VAL A 130 -8.85 -11.90 -0.66
CA VAL A 130 -10.01 -12.41 -1.41
C VAL A 130 -9.58 -13.24 -2.60
N PHE A 131 -10.29 -14.34 -2.87
CA PHE A 131 -10.20 -15.10 -4.11
C PHE A 131 -11.60 -15.50 -4.58
N GLY A 132 -12.00 -15.06 -5.79
CA GLY A 132 -13.34 -15.20 -6.29
C GLY A 132 -14.35 -14.52 -5.37
N HIS A 133 -15.30 -15.28 -4.82
CA HIS A 133 -16.28 -14.77 -3.85
C HIS A 133 -16.03 -15.24 -2.41
N HIS A 134 -14.82 -15.69 -2.11
CA HIS A 134 -14.44 -16.06 -0.74
C HIS A 134 -13.41 -15.08 -0.17
N ALA A 135 -13.64 -14.64 1.06
CA ALA A 135 -12.62 -14.00 1.87
C ALA A 135 -11.91 -15.04 2.75
N TYR A 136 -10.62 -14.85 2.89
CA TYR A 136 -9.75 -15.69 3.73
C TYR A 136 -9.14 -14.79 4.78
N ALA A 137 -9.46 -15.05 6.05
CA ALA A 137 -8.96 -14.27 7.17
C ALA A 137 -8.07 -15.16 8.07
N VAL A 138 -6.94 -14.59 8.49
CA VAL A 138 -5.99 -15.20 9.42
C VAL A 138 -5.79 -14.32 10.64
N SER A 139 -5.24 -14.89 11.71
CA SER A 139 -4.96 -14.16 12.94
C SER A 139 -3.85 -14.85 13.73
N GLU A 140 -3.02 -14.07 14.44
CA GLU A 140 -2.09 -14.63 15.42
C GLU A 140 -2.77 -15.19 16.67
N GLY A 141 -4.02 -14.83 16.90
CA GLY A 141 -4.86 -15.48 17.93
C GLY A 141 -5.19 -16.95 17.62
N GLY A 142 -4.85 -17.43 16.42
CA GLY A 142 -5.04 -18.84 16.01
C GLY A 142 -6.24 -19.04 15.10
N SER A 143 -6.82 -20.26 15.15
CA SER A 143 -7.92 -20.77 14.30
C SER A 143 -7.56 -21.09 12.85
N GLY A 144 -6.29 -20.94 12.42
CA GLY A 144 -5.94 -21.22 11.02
C GLY A 144 -6.50 -20.19 10.03
N ILE A 145 -7.09 -20.64 8.92
CA ILE A 145 -7.68 -19.77 7.89
C ILE A 145 -9.20 -19.83 8.02
N GLN A 146 -9.85 -18.74 8.35
CA GLN A 146 -11.30 -18.62 8.25
C GLN A 146 -11.68 -18.40 6.78
N VAL A 147 -12.51 -19.24 6.22
CA VAL A 147 -13.02 -19.14 4.84
C VAL A 147 -14.47 -18.64 4.90
N ILE A 148 -14.69 -17.47 4.32
CA ILE A 148 -15.95 -16.73 4.44
C ILE A 148 -16.54 -16.57 3.04
N ASP A 149 -17.75 -17.09 2.84
CA ASP A 149 -18.51 -16.97 1.59
C ASP A 149 -19.22 -15.63 1.51
N MET A 150 -18.91 -14.86 0.47
CA MET A 150 -19.49 -13.56 0.13
C MET A 150 -20.39 -13.63 -1.12
N SER A 151 -20.71 -14.81 -1.64
CA SER A 151 -21.52 -14.95 -2.87
C SER A 151 -22.90 -14.29 -2.78
N GLY A 152 -23.41 -14.15 -1.56
CA GLY A 152 -24.70 -13.50 -1.25
C GLY A 152 -24.61 -12.10 -0.68
N ILE A 153 -23.44 -11.46 -0.69
CA ILE A 153 -23.15 -10.20 0.01
C ILE A 153 -24.05 -9.04 -0.43
N ASP A 154 -24.43 -8.99 -1.72
CA ASP A 154 -25.34 -7.97 -2.26
C ASP A 154 -26.75 -8.03 -1.63
N ASN A 155 -27.08 -9.14 -0.98
CA ASN A 155 -28.32 -9.36 -0.24
C ASN A 155 -28.12 -9.43 1.28
N GLY A 156 -26.94 -9.04 1.76
CA GLY A 156 -26.60 -9.06 3.17
C GLY A 156 -26.21 -10.45 3.70
N ASN A 157 -25.91 -11.42 2.84
CA ASN A 157 -25.55 -12.78 3.25
C ASN A 157 -24.04 -12.98 3.14
N VAL A 158 -23.35 -12.99 4.26
CA VAL A 158 -21.93 -13.34 4.41
C VAL A 158 -21.83 -14.39 5.49
N THR A 159 -21.15 -15.52 5.23
CA THR A 159 -21.12 -16.64 6.18
C THR A 159 -19.74 -17.27 6.28
N LEU A 160 -19.29 -17.58 7.51
CA LEU A 160 -18.15 -18.45 7.74
C LEU A 160 -18.51 -19.87 7.32
N VAL A 161 -17.88 -20.36 6.24
CA VAL A 161 -18.20 -21.68 5.67
C VAL A 161 -17.20 -22.76 6.08
N ASN A 162 -15.98 -22.38 6.44
CA ASN A 162 -14.95 -23.33 6.92
C ASN A 162 -13.88 -22.63 7.75
N THR A 163 -13.08 -23.44 8.43
CA THR A 163 -11.86 -23.03 9.11
C THR A 163 -10.77 -24.07 8.84
N VAL A 164 -9.76 -23.70 8.06
CA VAL A 164 -8.68 -24.61 7.61
C VAL A 164 -7.55 -24.57 8.62
N THR A 165 -7.26 -25.74 9.23
CA THR A 165 -6.25 -25.87 10.28
C THR A 165 -5.08 -26.78 9.90
N THR A 166 -4.98 -27.15 8.63
CA THR A 166 -3.88 -27.96 8.09
C THR A 166 -2.63 -27.11 7.82
N GLY A 167 -1.46 -27.73 7.73
CA GLY A 167 -0.23 -27.08 7.26
C GLY A 167 0.57 -26.33 8.33
N GLY A 168 0.60 -26.82 9.58
CA GLY A 168 1.44 -26.27 10.67
C GLY A 168 0.67 -25.52 11.74
N THR A 169 1.23 -24.43 12.27
CA THR A 169 0.58 -23.61 13.28
C THR A 169 -0.75 -23.02 12.80
N ASN A 170 -1.68 -22.80 13.74
CA ASN A 170 -2.92 -22.08 13.46
C ASN A 170 -2.80 -20.56 13.60
N ALA A 171 -1.71 -20.09 14.20
CA ALA A 171 -1.38 -18.67 14.25
C ALA A 171 -0.73 -18.23 12.93
N THR A 172 -1.16 -17.11 12.38
CA THR A 172 -0.64 -16.58 11.11
C THR A 172 -0.69 -15.07 11.16
N HIS A 173 0.40 -14.44 10.71
CA HIS A 173 0.50 -12.98 10.67
C HIS A 173 -0.16 -12.44 9.40
N ASN A 174 0.35 -12.80 8.22
CA ASN A 174 -0.15 -12.36 6.94
C ASN A 174 -0.61 -13.52 6.03
N ILE A 175 -1.51 -13.20 5.12
CA ILE A 175 -2.01 -14.09 4.08
C ILE A 175 -1.83 -13.41 2.71
N ILE A 176 -1.26 -14.13 1.76
CA ILE A 176 -1.01 -13.65 0.41
C ILE A 176 -1.76 -14.56 -0.55
N ILE A 177 -2.42 -14.00 -1.55
CA ILE A 177 -3.06 -14.74 -2.63
C ILE A 177 -2.52 -14.24 -3.96
N ASN A 178 -1.98 -15.15 -4.76
CA ASN A 178 -1.72 -14.87 -6.16
C ASN A 178 -2.93 -15.32 -6.97
N GLU A 179 -3.74 -14.37 -7.41
CA GLU A 179 -4.98 -14.65 -8.12
C GLU A 179 -4.74 -15.31 -9.47
N ASP A 180 -3.62 -15.01 -10.16
CA ASP A 180 -3.28 -15.61 -11.44
C ASP A 180 -3.02 -17.11 -11.34
N SER A 181 -2.37 -17.54 -10.28
CA SER A 181 -2.04 -18.95 -10.05
C SER A 181 -3.09 -19.69 -9.22
N GLY A 182 -3.92 -18.96 -8.47
CA GLY A 182 -4.91 -19.53 -7.54
C GLY A 182 -4.31 -20.21 -6.32
N TYR A 183 -3.12 -19.78 -5.88
CA TYR A 183 -2.50 -20.25 -4.64
C TYR A 183 -2.56 -19.21 -3.54
N LEU A 184 -2.85 -19.71 -2.34
CA LEU A 184 -2.82 -18.97 -1.09
C LEU A 184 -1.57 -19.33 -0.31
N TYR A 185 -0.95 -18.33 0.29
CA TYR A 185 0.25 -18.47 1.11
C TYR A 185 0.00 -17.85 2.48
N ARG A 186 0.37 -18.56 3.54
CA ARG A 186 0.41 -18.02 4.90
C ARG A 186 1.85 -17.68 5.24
N ALA A 187 2.06 -16.50 5.79
CA ALA A 187 3.34 -15.99 6.23
C ALA A 187 3.29 -15.56 7.70
N GLY A 188 4.42 -15.60 8.37
CA GLY A 188 4.55 -15.15 9.76
C GLY A 188 3.75 -15.98 10.76
N GLY A 189 3.63 -15.47 11.96
CA GLY A 189 2.98 -16.16 13.06
C GLY A 189 3.90 -17.22 13.71
N GLY A 190 3.38 -18.43 13.97
CA GLY A 190 4.10 -19.44 14.73
C GLY A 190 5.15 -20.25 13.98
N ASP A 191 5.23 -20.15 12.64
CA ASP A 191 6.15 -20.93 11.80
C ASP A 191 6.92 -20.05 10.82
N ASN A 192 8.12 -20.47 10.43
CA ASN A 192 8.92 -19.78 9.40
C ASN A 192 8.39 -20.01 7.98
N GLY A 193 8.64 -19.04 7.11
CA GLY A 193 8.49 -19.12 5.66
C GLY A 193 7.05 -19.03 5.18
N LEU A 194 6.78 -19.71 4.07
CA LEU A 194 5.49 -19.70 3.37
C LEU A 194 4.84 -21.08 3.45
N ARG A 195 3.56 -21.15 3.79
CA ARG A 195 2.74 -22.36 3.75
C ARG A 195 1.68 -22.22 2.67
N ILE A 196 1.57 -23.18 1.77
CA ILE A 196 0.94 -23.03 0.46
C ILE A 196 -0.31 -23.91 0.37
N TYR A 197 -1.39 -23.31 -0.12
CA TYR A 197 -2.69 -23.97 -0.29
C TYR A 197 -3.22 -23.72 -1.71
N ASP A 198 -3.86 -24.74 -2.29
CA ASP A 198 -4.40 -24.69 -3.66
C ASP A 198 -5.89 -24.34 -3.63
N LEU A 199 -6.21 -23.09 -3.99
CA LEU A 199 -7.58 -22.59 -4.05
C LEU A 199 -8.34 -23.07 -5.30
N ASN A 200 -7.62 -23.47 -6.37
CA ASN A 200 -8.26 -24.02 -7.56
C ASN A 200 -8.81 -25.42 -7.32
N ALA A 201 -8.16 -26.19 -6.44
CA ALA A 201 -8.60 -27.54 -6.11
C ALA A 201 -9.89 -27.52 -5.27
N ASP A 202 -9.97 -26.68 -4.27
CA ASP A 202 -11.15 -26.45 -3.44
C ASP A 202 -11.02 -25.08 -2.72
N PRO A 203 -11.77 -24.05 -3.11
CA PRO A 203 -11.69 -22.75 -2.47
C PRO A 203 -12.27 -22.73 -1.04
N VAL A 204 -13.15 -23.68 -0.69
CA VAL A 204 -13.75 -23.76 0.65
C VAL A 204 -12.87 -24.55 1.63
N ASN A 205 -12.21 -25.59 1.16
CA ASN A 205 -11.31 -26.41 1.97
C ASN A 205 -9.98 -26.64 1.23
N PRO A 206 -9.20 -25.57 0.98
CA PRO A 206 -8.03 -25.66 0.13
C PRO A 206 -7.00 -26.65 0.70
N PRO A 207 -6.55 -27.62 -0.11
CA PRO A 207 -5.55 -28.57 0.33
C PRO A 207 -4.20 -27.88 0.54
N TYR A 208 -3.54 -28.21 1.64
CA TYR A 208 -2.15 -27.86 1.86
C TYR A 208 -1.27 -28.64 0.88
N VAL A 209 -0.44 -27.91 0.09
CA VAL A 209 0.38 -28.50 -0.98
C VAL A 209 1.88 -28.44 -0.73
N GLY A 210 2.33 -27.65 0.22
CA GLY A 210 3.74 -27.55 0.54
C GLY A 210 4.10 -26.32 1.37
N SER A 211 5.40 -26.21 1.68
CA SER A 211 5.94 -25.03 2.37
C SER A 211 7.39 -24.79 1.96
N TRP A 212 7.79 -23.53 2.11
CA TRP A 212 9.17 -23.09 2.12
C TRP A 212 9.46 -22.53 3.52
N THR A 213 10.41 -23.09 4.25
CA THR A 213 10.60 -22.82 5.69
C THR A 213 12.01 -22.34 6.03
N TYR A 214 12.76 -21.91 5.01
CA TYR A 214 14.17 -21.57 5.19
C TYR A 214 14.36 -20.32 6.05
N LYS A 215 13.47 -19.31 5.90
CA LYS A 215 13.52 -18.04 6.64
C LYS A 215 12.17 -17.69 7.22
N TYR A 216 12.16 -16.81 8.22
CA TYR A 216 10.96 -16.11 8.62
C TYR A 216 10.52 -15.15 7.49
N VAL A 217 9.26 -15.12 7.19
CA VAL A 217 8.64 -14.16 6.26
C VAL A 217 7.57 -13.41 7.05
N HIS A 218 7.73 -12.10 7.15
CA HIS A 218 6.74 -11.24 7.77
C HIS A 218 5.55 -11.05 6.83
N ASP A 219 5.82 -10.54 5.64
CA ASP A 219 4.87 -10.38 4.55
C ASP A 219 5.54 -10.63 3.20
N ALA A 220 4.75 -10.81 2.15
CA ALA A 220 5.26 -10.98 0.79
C ALA A 220 4.25 -10.51 -0.25
N GLN A 221 4.73 -9.98 -1.36
CA GLN A 221 3.94 -9.95 -2.59
C GLN A 221 4.33 -11.15 -3.46
N ILE A 222 3.34 -11.90 -3.96
CA ILE A 222 3.57 -13.07 -4.81
C ILE A 222 2.83 -12.87 -6.13
N VAL A 223 3.57 -12.89 -7.23
CA VAL A 223 3.06 -12.56 -8.56
C VAL A 223 3.47 -13.59 -9.60
N THR A 224 2.66 -13.77 -10.63
CA THR A 224 3.00 -14.51 -11.84
C THR A 224 3.50 -13.54 -12.91
N PHE A 225 4.75 -13.70 -13.35
CA PHE A 225 5.33 -12.82 -14.36
C PHE A 225 4.59 -12.96 -15.71
N PRO A 226 4.16 -11.84 -16.33
CA PRO A 226 3.34 -11.86 -17.52
C PRO A 226 4.12 -12.31 -18.76
N PHE A 227 3.36 -12.68 -19.79
CA PHE A 227 3.95 -12.98 -21.12
C PHE A 227 4.70 -11.76 -21.67
N GLY A 228 5.91 -11.98 -22.18
CA GLY A 228 6.79 -10.91 -22.64
C GLY A 228 7.89 -10.52 -21.64
N SER A 229 7.73 -10.87 -20.36
CA SER A 229 8.80 -10.75 -19.38
C SER A 229 9.90 -11.79 -19.64
N PRO A 230 11.18 -11.50 -19.29
CA PRO A 230 12.24 -12.52 -19.24
C PRO A 230 11.91 -13.71 -18.32
N TYR A 231 11.02 -13.51 -17.36
CA TYR A 231 10.60 -14.46 -16.36
C TYR A 231 9.18 -15.00 -16.60
N ALA A 232 8.63 -14.85 -17.79
CA ALA A 232 7.25 -15.21 -18.14
C ALA A 232 6.81 -16.58 -17.61
N GLY A 233 5.67 -16.61 -16.93
CA GLY A 233 5.08 -17.82 -16.34
C GLY A 233 5.73 -18.29 -15.04
N ARG A 234 6.79 -17.64 -14.55
CA ARG A 234 7.33 -17.91 -13.21
C ARG A 234 6.44 -17.22 -12.17
N GLU A 235 6.19 -17.95 -11.09
CA GLU A 235 5.56 -17.40 -9.90
C GLU A 235 6.65 -17.09 -8.87
N VAL A 236 6.75 -15.82 -8.49
CA VAL A 236 7.85 -15.33 -7.67
C VAL A 236 7.30 -14.62 -6.45
N ALA A 237 7.84 -14.97 -5.28
CA ALA A 237 7.56 -14.32 -4.01
C ALA A 237 8.65 -13.31 -3.67
N PHE A 238 8.26 -12.08 -3.43
CA PHE A 238 9.09 -11.00 -2.87
C PHE A 238 8.84 -10.95 -1.37
N CYS A 239 9.65 -11.71 -0.63
CA CYS A 239 9.48 -11.91 0.80
C CYS A 239 10.19 -10.83 1.60
N CYS A 240 9.42 -10.06 2.36
CA CYS A 240 9.93 -9.14 3.35
C CYS A 240 10.21 -9.94 4.63
N ALA A 241 11.49 -10.06 4.96
CA ALA A 241 11.92 -10.84 6.09
C ALA A 241 12.15 -9.92 7.29
N GLY A 242 11.14 -9.79 8.13
CA GLY A 242 11.28 -9.30 9.48
C GLY A 242 12.05 -10.30 10.34
N PHE A 243 12.02 -10.11 11.63
CA PHE A 243 12.54 -11.10 12.57
C PHE A 243 11.45 -11.52 13.55
N ASN A 244 11.60 -12.71 14.13
CA ASN A 244 10.87 -13.12 15.31
C ASN A 244 11.84 -13.59 16.38
N SER A 245 11.34 -14.00 17.52
CA SER A 245 12.17 -14.49 18.63
C SER A 245 13.12 -15.60 18.16
N GLY A 246 14.43 -15.32 18.19
CA GLY A 246 15.49 -16.23 17.80
C GLY A 246 15.91 -16.19 16.33
N TRP A 247 15.35 -15.28 15.52
CA TRP A 247 15.77 -15.04 14.16
C TRP A 247 15.93 -13.53 13.90
N ASN A 248 17.09 -13.13 13.38
CA ASN A 248 17.48 -11.72 13.27
C ASN A 248 18.03 -11.31 11.90
N GLU A 249 17.82 -12.11 10.87
CA GLU A 249 18.14 -11.72 9.50
C GLU A 249 16.93 -11.03 8.87
N THR A 250 17.10 -9.80 8.42
CA THR A 250 16.09 -8.99 7.76
C THR A 250 16.55 -8.60 6.36
N GLY A 251 15.66 -8.17 5.48
CA GLY A 251 15.93 -7.83 4.09
C GLY A 251 14.88 -8.38 3.13
N LEU A 252 15.13 -8.20 1.83
CA LEU A 252 14.32 -8.76 0.76
C LEU A 252 14.88 -10.13 0.34
N THR A 253 14.02 -11.15 0.31
CA THR A 253 14.35 -12.46 -0.25
C THR A 253 13.42 -12.76 -1.43
N ILE A 254 13.97 -12.94 -2.62
CA ILE A 254 13.23 -13.28 -3.84
C ILE A 254 13.26 -14.79 -4.02
N VAL A 255 12.08 -15.40 -4.08
CA VAL A 255 11.92 -16.87 -4.07
C VAL A 255 11.09 -17.32 -5.26
N ASP A 256 11.59 -18.29 -6.03
CA ASP A 256 10.79 -18.97 -7.05
C ASP A 256 9.89 -20.00 -6.38
N VAL A 257 8.59 -19.77 -6.50
CA VAL A 257 7.54 -20.66 -5.96
C VAL A 257 6.71 -21.31 -7.08
N THR A 258 7.16 -21.26 -8.31
CA THR A 258 6.47 -21.83 -9.49
C THR A 258 6.18 -23.30 -9.29
N ASN A 259 7.17 -24.07 -8.88
CA ASN A 259 7.01 -25.49 -8.56
C ASN A 259 6.94 -25.67 -7.03
N LYS A 260 5.73 -25.89 -6.51
CA LYS A 260 5.46 -26.05 -5.07
C LYS A 260 6.23 -27.19 -4.41
N SER A 261 6.77 -28.14 -5.20
CA SER A 261 7.61 -29.25 -4.72
C SER A 261 9.12 -28.96 -4.82
N ASN A 262 9.52 -27.85 -5.45
CA ASN A 262 10.91 -27.44 -5.62
C ASN A 262 11.05 -25.93 -5.59
N ILE A 263 10.89 -25.37 -4.42
CA ILE A 263 10.98 -23.93 -4.13
C ILE A 263 12.43 -23.58 -3.84
N TYR A 264 12.93 -22.48 -4.41
CA TYR A 264 14.31 -22.06 -4.19
C TYR A 264 14.46 -20.53 -4.18
N ILE A 265 15.48 -20.07 -3.46
CA ILE A 265 15.85 -18.65 -3.41
C ILE A 265 16.52 -18.26 -4.73
N ILE A 266 16.04 -17.20 -5.36
CA ILE A 266 16.66 -16.58 -6.53
C ILE A 266 17.76 -15.63 -6.06
N ALA A 267 17.43 -14.72 -5.13
CA ALA A 267 18.36 -13.73 -4.57
C ALA A 267 17.95 -13.33 -3.15
N GLU A 268 18.94 -12.82 -2.43
CA GLU A 268 18.77 -12.22 -1.11
C GLU A 268 19.52 -10.89 -1.08
N MET A 269 18.91 -9.85 -0.52
CA MET A 269 19.58 -8.57 -0.32
C MET A 269 19.20 -7.94 1.00
N GLN A 270 20.14 -7.18 1.57
CA GLN A 270 19.88 -6.24 2.64
C GLN A 270 19.82 -4.83 2.07
N HIS A 271 18.95 -4.00 2.61
CA HIS A 271 18.84 -2.60 2.22
C HIS A 271 19.53 -1.68 3.24
N THR A 272 19.62 -0.40 2.91
CA THR A 272 20.17 0.60 3.83
C THR A 272 19.28 0.74 5.06
N ASN A 273 19.90 0.87 6.23
CA ASN A 273 19.22 1.00 7.53
C ASN A 273 18.25 -0.17 7.80
N ASN A 274 18.73 -1.39 7.58
CA ASN A 274 17.97 -2.63 7.63
C ASN A 274 17.71 -3.05 9.09
N ASN A 275 16.48 -2.83 9.58
CA ASN A 275 16.05 -3.15 10.94
C ASN A 275 14.94 -4.21 10.96
N TYR A 276 13.85 -3.98 10.20
CA TYR A 276 12.72 -4.87 10.11
C TYR A 276 12.01 -4.70 8.76
N SER A 277 12.49 -5.41 7.73
CA SER A 277 11.87 -5.39 6.40
C SER A 277 10.42 -5.90 6.52
N HIS A 278 9.48 -4.98 6.43
CA HIS A 278 8.10 -5.20 6.84
C HIS A 278 7.22 -5.66 5.67
N GLN A 279 7.03 -4.79 4.69
CA GLN A 279 6.13 -5.00 3.57
C GLN A 279 6.63 -4.19 2.35
N GLY A 280 6.23 -4.59 1.17
CA GLY A 280 6.54 -3.86 -0.06
C GLY A 280 5.66 -4.29 -1.22
N TRP A 281 5.71 -3.50 -2.30
CA TRP A 281 4.90 -3.73 -3.48
C TRP A 281 5.66 -3.43 -4.77
N LEU A 282 5.42 -4.25 -5.82
CA LEU A 282 5.96 -4.07 -7.16
C LEU A 282 5.25 -2.94 -7.89
N THR A 283 6.00 -2.23 -8.72
CA THR A 283 5.40 -1.45 -9.81
C THR A 283 4.72 -2.38 -10.82
N GLU A 284 3.69 -1.90 -11.52
CA GLU A 284 2.91 -2.72 -12.47
C GLU A 284 3.73 -3.20 -13.68
N ASP A 285 4.86 -2.55 -13.97
CA ASP A 285 5.84 -2.96 -14.97
C ASP A 285 6.83 -4.04 -14.48
N PHE A 286 6.74 -4.44 -13.20
CA PHE A 286 7.60 -5.44 -12.56
C PHE A 286 9.09 -5.07 -12.52
N GLN A 287 9.43 -3.77 -12.63
CA GLN A 287 10.83 -3.33 -12.65
C GLN A 287 11.34 -2.92 -11.28
N TYR A 288 10.48 -2.38 -10.42
CA TYR A 288 10.87 -1.87 -9.10
C TYR A 288 10.00 -2.45 -8.01
N PHE A 289 10.62 -2.74 -6.88
CA PHE A 289 9.96 -3.11 -5.63
C PHE A 289 10.19 -2.01 -4.60
N TYR A 290 9.12 -1.41 -4.10
CA TYR A 290 9.16 -0.42 -3.02
C TYR A 290 8.99 -1.15 -1.70
N LEU A 291 9.91 -0.92 -0.75
CA LEU A 291 9.99 -1.67 0.50
C LEU A 291 10.05 -0.73 1.70
N ASN A 292 9.23 -1.00 2.72
CA ASN A 292 9.21 -0.36 4.02
C ASN A 292 9.90 -1.21 5.08
N ASP A 293 10.54 -0.52 6.04
CA ASP A 293 11.19 -1.12 7.22
C ASP A 293 10.60 -0.51 8.49
N GLU A 294 9.78 -1.26 9.20
CA GLU A 294 8.91 -0.77 10.27
C GLU A 294 9.63 -0.30 11.55
N LEU A 295 10.89 -0.65 11.73
CA LEU A 295 11.60 -0.35 12.98
C LEU A 295 12.77 0.61 12.83
N ASP A 296 13.10 1.06 11.64
CA ASP A 296 14.28 1.91 11.46
C ASP A 296 14.08 3.33 12.02
N GLU A 297 12.89 3.93 11.94
CA GLU A 297 12.59 5.21 12.58
C GLU A 297 12.74 5.13 14.09
N GLN A 298 12.19 4.08 14.70
CA GLN A 298 12.23 3.89 16.14
C GLN A 298 13.64 3.57 16.65
N ASN A 299 14.38 2.72 15.92
CA ASN A 299 15.69 2.25 16.35
C ASN A 299 16.83 3.23 16.05
N THR A 300 16.71 4.04 15.00
CA THR A 300 17.82 4.91 14.52
C THR A 300 17.46 6.39 14.53
N GLY A 301 16.18 6.74 14.64
CA GLY A 301 15.68 8.11 14.54
C GLY A 301 15.72 8.65 13.11
N SER A 302 15.70 7.77 12.11
CA SER A 302 15.59 8.15 10.70
C SER A 302 14.23 8.79 10.40
N LEU A 303 14.14 9.44 9.26
CA LEU A 303 12.86 9.84 8.69
C LEU A 303 12.18 8.60 8.08
N THR A 304 10.85 8.59 8.06
CA THR A 304 10.03 7.62 7.31
C THR A 304 10.61 7.43 5.91
N THR A 305 11.08 6.23 5.60
CA THR A 305 11.87 5.99 4.39
C THR A 305 11.45 4.72 3.67
N THR A 306 10.89 4.85 2.47
CA THR A 306 10.65 3.73 1.55
C THR A 306 11.89 3.52 0.66
N ARG A 307 12.35 2.28 0.53
CA ARG A 307 13.48 1.88 -0.32
C ARG A 307 12.98 1.50 -1.69
N ILE A 308 13.68 1.96 -2.73
CA ILE A 308 13.38 1.66 -4.14
C ILE A 308 14.40 0.65 -4.61
N ILE A 309 13.95 -0.55 -4.93
CA ILE A 309 14.80 -1.68 -5.32
C ILE A 309 14.52 -2.00 -6.78
N ASP A 310 15.54 -1.88 -7.64
CA ASP A 310 15.50 -2.38 -9.01
C ASP A 310 15.54 -3.91 -8.97
N VAL A 311 14.47 -4.53 -9.47
CA VAL A 311 14.28 -5.98 -9.57
C VAL A 311 14.11 -6.44 -11.01
N SER A 312 14.49 -5.61 -11.98
CA SER A 312 14.48 -5.95 -13.41
C SER A 312 15.33 -7.20 -13.72
N SER A 313 16.36 -7.45 -12.91
CA SER A 313 17.08 -8.72 -12.80
C SER A 313 16.79 -9.34 -11.42
N LEU A 314 15.99 -10.40 -11.40
CA LEU A 314 15.64 -11.09 -10.14
C LEU A 314 16.85 -11.69 -9.44
N GLU A 315 17.90 -12.07 -10.19
CA GLU A 315 19.14 -12.65 -9.68
C GLU A 315 20.10 -11.62 -9.07
N SER A 316 19.85 -10.33 -9.32
CA SER A 316 20.74 -9.24 -8.90
C SER A 316 19.95 -7.98 -8.51
N PRO A 317 19.05 -8.06 -7.52
CA PRO A 317 18.30 -6.89 -7.06
C PRO A 317 19.25 -5.84 -6.47
N VAL A 318 18.98 -4.56 -6.72
CA VAL A 318 19.82 -3.45 -6.25
C VAL A 318 18.95 -2.33 -5.72
N GLN A 319 19.24 -1.84 -4.50
CA GLN A 319 18.62 -0.59 -4.04
C GLN A 319 19.19 0.59 -4.85
N VAL A 320 18.30 1.28 -5.56
CA VAL A 320 18.66 2.38 -6.48
C VAL A 320 18.22 3.75 -5.97
N GLY A 321 17.34 3.78 -4.96
CA GLY A 321 16.87 5.04 -4.40
C GLY A 321 16.11 4.86 -3.09
N THR A 322 15.62 5.98 -2.58
CA THR A 322 14.69 6.07 -1.45
C THR A 322 13.75 7.24 -1.65
N CYS A 323 12.55 7.18 -1.06
CA CYS A 323 11.72 8.36 -0.87
C CYS A 323 11.33 8.52 0.60
N THR A 324 11.01 9.73 1.00
CA THR A 324 10.65 10.05 2.39
C THR A 324 9.47 11.00 2.44
N THR A 325 8.66 10.87 3.50
CA THR A 325 7.59 11.84 3.80
C THR A 325 8.10 13.11 4.50
N GLY A 326 9.35 13.11 4.98
CA GLY A 326 9.87 14.16 5.86
C GLY A 326 9.41 14.06 7.32
N SER A 327 8.53 13.11 7.66
CA SER A 327 8.12 12.76 9.03
C SER A 327 9.12 11.79 9.68
N ILE A 328 8.99 11.60 10.99
CA ILE A 328 9.68 10.56 11.78
C ILE A 328 8.72 9.43 12.19
N SER A 329 7.51 9.45 11.66
CA SER A 329 6.50 8.43 11.92
C SER A 329 6.90 7.10 11.26
N ILE A 330 6.59 5.99 11.91
CA ILE A 330 6.87 4.65 11.39
C ILE A 330 6.09 4.43 10.09
N ASP A 331 6.74 3.89 9.05
CA ASP A 331 6.08 3.41 7.85
C ASP A 331 5.50 1.98 8.06
N HIS A 332 4.51 1.61 7.26
CA HIS A 332 3.86 0.31 7.38
C HIS A 332 3.45 -0.23 6.00
N ASN A 333 2.16 -0.45 5.73
CA ASN A 333 1.71 -1.07 4.50
C ASN A 333 1.63 -0.07 3.34
N LEU A 334 2.22 -0.42 2.21
CA LEU A 334 2.12 0.35 0.97
C LEU A 334 1.54 -0.50 -0.17
N TYR A 335 0.79 0.16 -1.06
CA TYR A 335 0.26 -0.45 -2.27
C TYR A 335 0.46 0.49 -3.46
N ILE A 336 0.65 -0.09 -4.65
CA ILE A 336 0.84 0.66 -5.90
C ILE A 336 -0.30 0.32 -6.86
N LYS A 337 -0.93 1.36 -7.42
CA LYS A 337 -1.92 1.27 -8.48
C LYS A 337 -1.55 2.27 -9.58
N GLY A 338 -1.22 1.76 -10.75
CA GLY A 338 -0.69 2.59 -11.84
C GLY A 338 0.60 3.32 -11.45
N ASN A 339 0.59 4.63 -11.54
CA ASN A 339 1.69 5.51 -11.14
C ASN A 339 1.51 6.13 -9.74
N THR A 340 0.65 5.56 -8.93
CA THR A 340 0.38 6.09 -7.59
C THR A 340 0.70 5.06 -6.52
N MET A 341 1.51 5.47 -5.53
CA MET A 341 1.79 4.70 -4.32
C MET A 341 0.97 5.26 -3.15
N TYR A 342 0.28 4.38 -2.45
CA TYR A 342 -0.53 4.66 -1.25
C TYR A 342 0.14 4.01 -0.06
N GLN A 343 0.52 4.79 0.94
CA GLN A 343 1.32 4.34 2.06
C GLN A 343 0.63 4.68 3.39
N ALA A 344 0.40 3.68 4.23
CA ALA A 344 -0.06 3.84 5.59
C ALA A 344 1.17 4.00 6.50
N ASN A 345 1.27 5.12 7.21
CA ASN A 345 2.44 5.49 8.01
C ASN A 345 2.05 5.79 9.46
N TYR A 346 1.36 4.86 10.10
CA TYR A 346 0.90 5.02 11.48
C TYR A 346 0.46 6.46 11.81
N ARG A 347 1.20 7.18 12.67
CA ARG A 347 0.83 8.50 13.18
C ARG A 347 0.79 9.61 12.13
N SER A 348 1.56 9.49 11.05
CA SER A 348 1.47 10.50 9.98
C SER A 348 0.35 10.22 8.98
N GLY A 349 -0.37 9.11 9.12
CA GLY A 349 -1.57 8.83 8.35
C GLY A 349 -1.29 8.27 6.95
N LEU A 350 -2.28 8.35 6.07
CA LEU A 350 -2.18 7.94 4.67
C LEU A 350 -1.36 8.96 3.89
N ARG A 351 -0.33 8.51 3.18
CA ARG A 351 0.54 9.30 2.32
C ARG A 351 0.44 8.78 0.89
N ILE A 352 0.34 9.69 -0.07
CA ILE A 352 0.13 9.36 -1.48
C ILE A 352 1.23 10.01 -2.30
N PHE A 353 1.86 9.20 -3.16
CA PHE A 353 2.98 9.62 -3.98
C PHE A 353 2.68 9.35 -5.45
N ASP A 354 2.98 10.32 -6.30
CA ASP A 354 3.20 10.10 -7.72
C ASP A 354 4.57 9.43 -7.89
N ILE A 355 4.57 8.28 -8.54
CA ILE A 355 5.75 7.48 -8.87
C ILE A 355 5.94 7.34 -10.38
N THR A 356 5.44 8.29 -11.18
CA THR A 356 5.69 8.35 -12.63
C THR A 356 7.19 8.33 -12.92
N ASP A 357 7.96 9.14 -12.19
CA ASP A 357 9.41 8.92 -12.07
C ASP A 357 9.68 7.95 -10.92
N ARG A 358 10.01 6.70 -11.27
CA ARG A 358 10.23 5.62 -10.30
C ARG A 358 11.34 5.90 -9.29
N LEU A 359 12.30 6.74 -9.65
CA LEU A 359 13.46 7.04 -8.79
C LEU A 359 13.29 8.33 -7.97
N ASN A 360 12.32 9.16 -8.34
CA ASN A 360 12.03 10.43 -7.67
C ASN A 360 10.53 10.56 -7.34
N PRO A 361 9.99 9.72 -6.44
CA PRO A 361 8.60 9.84 -6.00
C PRO A 361 8.27 11.20 -5.40
N VAL A 362 7.12 11.76 -5.75
CA VAL A 362 6.65 13.05 -5.24
C VAL A 362 5.38 12.85 -4.43
N GLN A 363 5.38 13.31 -3.17
CA GLN A 363 4.16 13.26 -2.36
C GLN A 363 3.13 14.25 -2.90
N THR A 364 1.96 13.76 -3.31
CA THR A 364 0.87 14.55 -3.91
C THR A 364 -0.28 14.82 -2.96
N ALA A 365 -0.57 13.88 -2.04
CA ALA A 365 -1.66 14.06 -1.08
C ALA A 365 -1.36 13.34 0.24
N TRP A 366 -2.11 13.70 1.28
CA TRP A 366 -2.04 13.03 2.57
C TRP A 366 -3.31 13.25 3.40
N PHE A 367 -3.59 12.27 4.28
CA PHE A 367 -4.63 12.36 5.30
C PHE A 367 -4.11 11.83 6.62
N ASP A 368 -4.06 12.70 7.62
CA ASP A 368 -3.55 12.38 8.95
C ASP A 368 -4.69 12.01 9.90
N THR A 369 -4.71 10.76 10.33
CA THR A 369 -5.67 10.23 11.30
C THR A 369 -5.26 10.50 12.74
N TYR A 370 -4.02 10.97 12.98
CA TYR A 370 -3.43 11.17 14.31
C TYR A 370 -2.62 12.48 14.42
N PRO A 371 -3.18 13.67 14.08
CA PRO A 371 -2.42 14.91 13.88
C PRO A 371 -1.76 15.48 15.15
N GLY A 372 -1.88 14.82 16.27
CA GLY A 372 -1.28 15.27 17.54
C GLY A 372 0.22 14.99 17.65
N SER A 373 0.79 14.10 16.87
CA SER A 373 2.20 13.69 17.00
C SER A 373 2.66 12.75 15.89
N ASP A 374 3.77 13.06 15.26
CA ASP A 374 4.49 12.24 14.28
C ASP A 374 5.60 11.37 14.91
N ALA A 375 5.62 11.20 16.23
CA ALA A 375 6.63 10.38 16.89
C ALA A 375 6.60 8.93 16.38
N ALA A 376 7.78 8.28 16.32
CA ALA A 376 7.93 6.89 15.91
C ALA A 376 7.29 5.93 16.92
N SER A 377 5.99 5.70 16.74
CA SER A 377 5.12 4.94 17.64
C SER A 377 3.97 4.31 16.87
N PHE A 378 3.44 3.19 17.38
CA PHE A 378 2.46 2.33 16.70
C PHE A 378 1.01 2.74 16.99
N ASN A 379 0.62 3.94 16.54
CA ASN A 379 -0.75 4.44 16.64
C ASN A 379 -1.17 5.01 15.27
N GLY A 380 -2.46 5.06 15.00
CA GLY A 380 -3.00 5.62 13.76
C GLY A 380 -3.22 4.55 12.69
N ILE A 381 -2.95 4.90 11.44
CA ILE A 381 -3.33 4.06 10.31
C ILE A 381 -2.44 2.82 10.16
N TRP A 382 -3.10 1.65 10.04
CA TRP A 382 -2.45 0.35 9.84
C TRP A 382 -2.26 0.02 8.37
N SER A 383 -3.33 0.12 7.58
CA SER A 383 -3.33 -0.32 6.19
C SER A 383 -4.29 0.49 5.33
N ASN A 384 -4.20 0.30 4.02
CA ASN A 384 -5.10 0.89 3.04
C ASN A 384 -5.39 -0.09 1.90
N TYR A 385 -6.46 0.17 1.13
CA TYR A 385 -6.79 -0.56 -0.09
C TYR A 385 -7.24 0.41 -1.19
N PRO A 386 -6.43 0.64 -2.23
CA PRO A 386 -6.71 1.64 -3.27
C PRO A 386 -7.30 1.04 -4.56
N PHE A 387 -7.59 -0.26 -4.64
CA PHE A 387 -7.82 -0.94 -5.92
C PHE A 387 -9.28 -0.93 -6.39
N PHE A 388 -10.20 -0.29 -5.68
CA PHE A 388 -11.59 -0.20 -6.16
C PHE A 388 -11.68 0.50 -7.51
N PRO A 389 -12.52 -0.03 -8.45
CA PRO A 389 -12.75 0.59 -9.77
C PRO A 389 -13.28 2.01 -9.70
N SER A 390 -14.07 2.35 -8.67
CA SER A 390 -14.62 3.70 -8.45
C SER A 390 -13.55 4.74 -8.11
N GLY A 391 -12.32 4.32 -7.74
CA GLY A 391 -11.31 5.20 -7.16
C GLY A 391 -11.50 5.44 -5.66
N THR A 392 -12.49 4.79 -5.04
CA THR A 392 -12.60 4.78 -3.58
C THR A 392 -11.36 4.14 -2.96
N VAL A 393 -10.82 4.76 -1.93
CA VAL A 393 -9.73 4.23 -1.11
C VAL A 393 -10.26 4.02 0.29
N ILE A 394 -10.01 2.86 0.86
CA ILE A 394 -10.29 2.62 2.27
C ILE A 394 -9.01 2.50 3.07
N GLY A 395 -9.07 2.81 4.35
CA GLY A 395 -7.97 2.56 5.29
C GLY A 395 -8.50 2.09 6.63
N SER A 396 -7.66 1.34 7.32
CA SER A 396 -7.91 0.86 8.68
C SER A 396 -6.95 1.50 9.66
N ASP A 397 -7.47 1.91 10.81
CA ASP A 397 -6.73 2.60 11.87
C ASP A 397 -6.90 1.84 13.18
N LEU A 398 -5.80 1.72 13.94
CA LEU A 398 -5.75 0.94 15.19
C LEU A 398 -6.77 1.40 16.22
N GLU A 399 -6.90 2.71 16.40
CA GLU A 399 -7.76 3.31 17.44
C GLU A 399 -9.07 3.87 16.89
N ARG A 400 -9.10 4.17 15.56
CA ARG A 400 -10.19 4.94 14.96
C ARG A 400 -11.12 4.10 14.07
N GLY A 401 -10.70 2.91 13.61
CA GLY A 401 -11.52 2.04 12.76
C GLY A 401 -11.32 2.28 11.26
N MET A 402 -12.38 2.42 10.48
CA MET A 402 -12.33 2.44 9.02
C MET A 402 -12.56 3.84 8.46
N PHE A 403 -11.71 4.25 7.56
CA PHE A 403 -11.84 5.48 6.78
C PHE A 403 -12.19 5.17 5.32
N ILE A 404 -12.94 6.05 4.68
CA ILE A 404 -13.36 5.93 3.28
C ILE A 404 -13.10 7.27 2.59
N TRP A 405 -12.20 7.25 1.61
CA TRP A 405 -11.74 8.44 0.91
C TRP A 405 -11.92 8.32 -0.60
N THR A 406 -11.84 9.43 -1.29
CA THR A 406 -11.36 9.53 -2.67
C THR A 406 -10.13 10.43 -2.70
N VAL A 407 -9.19 10.06 -3.57
CA VAL A 407 -8.02 10.87 -3.89
C VAL A 407 -8.27 11.47 -5.25
N THR A 408 -8.19 12.78 -5.34
CA THR A 408 -8.28 13.45 -6.62
C THR A 408 -6.98 13.12 -7.37
N ALA A 409 -7.08 12.23 -8.37
CA ALA A 409 -5.94 11.98 -9.23
C ALA A 409 -5.55 13.27 -9.94
N PRO A 410 -4.26 13.50 -10.23
CA PRO A 410 -3.86 14.61 -11.08
C PRO A 410 -4.71 14.60 -12.35
N SER A 411 -5.39 15.72 -12.63
CA SER A 411 -6.22 15.84 -13.83
C SER A 411 -5.39 16.02 -15.10
N VAL A 412 -4.07 16.18 -14.95
CA VAL A 412 -3.11 16.25 -16.03
C VAL A 412 -1.85 15.47 -15.70
N GLU A 413 -1.43 14.61 -16.63
CA GLU A 413 -0.14 13.93 -16.63
C GLU A 413 0.67 14.43 -17.81
N ALA A 414 2.00 14.54 -17.66
CA ALA A 414 2.86 14.99 -18.72
C ALA A 414 4.22 14.29 -18.70
N GLU A 415 4.72 13.94 -19.89
CA GLU A 415 6.02 13.28 -20.08
C GLU A 415 6.82 13.95 -21.20
N LEU A 416 8.15 13.87 -21.13
CA LEU A 416 9.02 14.34 -22.19
C LEU A 416 8.97 13.39 -23.40
N LEU A 417 8.79 13.97 -24.62
CA LEU A 417 8.94 13.25 -25.89
C LEU A 417 10.33 13.43 -26.50
N ASP A 418 10.97 14.56 -26.22
CA ASP A 418 12.32 14.85 -26.69
C ASP A 418 13.21 15.22 -25.48
N PRO A 419 14.53 14.93 -25.55
CA PRO A 419 15.45 15.43 -24.52
C PRO A 419 15.49 16.96 -24.53
N VAL A 420 15.60 17.57 -23.35
CA VAL A 420 15.83 19.00 -23.23
C VAL A 420 17.23 19.32 -23.77
N PRO A 421 17.41 20.37 -24.60
CA PRO A 421 18.73 20.78 -25.07
C PRO A 421 19.69 21.09 -23.93
N GLU A 422 20.86 20.46 -23.90
CA GLU A 422 21.90 20.74 -22.90
C GLU A 422 22.57 22.11 -23.11
N MET A 423 22.58 22.58 -24.36
CA MET A 423 23.12 23.90 -24.75
C MET A 423 22.09 24.66 -25.55
N LEU A 424 21.79 25.88 -25.14
CA LEU A 424 20.77 26.73 -25.72
C LEU A 424 21.39 27.77 -26.64
N ASP A 425 20.74 28.06 -27.79
CA ASP A 425 21.07 29.20 -28.64
C ASP A 425 20.67 30.50 -27.91
N PRO A 426 21.60 31.43 -27.66
CA PRO A 426 21.29 32.71 -27.00
C PRO A 426 20.25 33.54 -27.77
N ALA A 427 20.12 33.33 -29.09
CA ALA A 427 19.08 34.00 -29.88
C ALA A 427 17.67 33.43 -29.63
N GLY A 428 17.56 32.34 -28.88
CA GLY A 428 16.32 31.63 -28.61
C GLY A 428 15.86 30.72 -29.74
N GLY A 429 14.79 29.97 -29.49
CA GLY A 429 14.18 29.08 -30.47
C GLY A 429 14.42 27.60 -30.23
N ASP A 430 15.36 27.22 -29.34
CA ASP A 430 15.51 25.84 -28.90
C ASP A 430 14.23 25.36 -28.21
N SER A 431 13.85 24.13 -28.49
CA SER A 431 12.59 23.60 -28.01
C SER A 431 12.62 22.10 -27.81
N PHE A 432 11.69 21.61 -27.00
CA PHE A 432 11.41 20.19 -26.82
C PHE A 432 9.90 19.96 -26.77
N ARG A 433 9.49 18.70 -26.97
CA ARG A 433 8.07 18.33 -26.95
C ARG A 433 7.72 17.57 -25.67
N ILE A 434 6.46 17.76 -25.29
CA ILE A 434 5.86 17.15 -24.11
C ILE A 434 4.58 16.45 -24.56
N SER A 435 4.36 15.20 -24.15
CA SER A 435 3.07 14.53 -24.21
C SER A 435 2.29 14.87 -22.96
N ALA A 436 1.06 15.36 -23.10
CA ALA A 436 0.19 15.66 -21.97
C ALA A 436 -1.12 14.88 -22.11
N THR A 437 -1.46 14.12 -21.06
CA THR A 437 -2.70 13.34 -20.96
C THR A 437 -3.60 13.98 -19.91
N LEU A 438 -4.84 14.25 -20.26
CA LEU A 438 -5.85 14.78 -19.34
C LEU A 438 -6.75 13.64 -18.87
N ALA A 439 -7.09 13.64 -17.60
CA ALA A 439 -8.11 12.75 -17.07
C ALA A 439 -9.49 13.04 -17.66
N ASP A 440 -10.41 12.08 -17.59
CA ASP A 440 -11.77 12.24 -18.11
C ASP A 440 -12.47 13.44 -17.46
N GLY A 441 -12.93 14.36 -18.30
CA GLY A 441 -13.59 15.61 -17.88
C GLY A 441 -12.64 16.76 -17.55
N ALA A 442 -11.32 16.53 -17.47
CA ALA A 442 -10.34 17.59 -17.28
C ALA A 442 -10.14 18.41 -18.58
N THR A 443 -9.78 19.67 -18.44
CA THR A 443 -9.53 20.58 -19.55
C THR A 443 -8.15 21.21 -19.42
N TYR A 444 -7.39 21.24 -20.51
CA TYR A 444 -6.08 21.88 -20.57
C TYR A 444 -6.16 23.39 -20.29
N ASP A 445 -5.33 23.88 -19.37
CA ASP A 445 -5.18 25.30 -19.10
C ASP A 445 -3.96 25.87 -19.83
N SER A 446 -4.21 26.44 -20.99
CA SER A 446 -3.17 27.08 -21.79
C SER A 446 -2.59 28.36 -21.20
N ALA A 447 -3.29 28.98 -20.25
CA ALA A 447 -2.81 30.20 -19.59
C ALA A 447 -1.86 29.90 -18.43
N ALA A 448 -2.07 28.76 -17.75
CA ALA A 448 -1.22 28.29 -16.67
C ALA A 448 -0.10 27.34 -17.14
N SER A 449 -0.15 26.84 -18.39
CA SER A 449 0.88 25.95 -18.95
C SER A 449 1.99 26.73 -19.61
N MET A 450 3.23 26.59 -19.12
CA MET A 450 4.35 27.41 -19.53
C MET A 450 5.71 26.69 -19.44
N LEU A 451 6.66 27.14 -20.21
CA LEU A 451 8.08 26.98 -19.94
C LEU A 451 8.57 28.26 -19.26
N ARG A 452 9.12 28.16 -18.08
CA ARG A 452 9.79 29.26 -17.41
C ARG A 452 11.28 28.99 -17.28
N TRP A 453 12.11 30.04 -17.40
CA TRP A 453 13.56 29.93 -17.27
C TRP A 453 14.17 31.18 -16.66
N ASN A 454 15.38 31.04 -16.11
CA ASN A 454 16.12 32.13 -15.48
C ASN A 454 17.60 31.99 -15.86
N ASP A 455 18.12 32.99 -16.58
CA ASP A 455 19.54 33.09 -16.99
C ASP A 455 20.39 33.95 -16.03
N GLY A 456 19.87 34.25 -14.84
CA GLY A 456 20.47 35.13 -13.84
C GLY A 456 19.85 36.53 -13.81
N SER A 457 19.05 36.90 -14.83
CA SER A 457 18.35 38.19 -14.89
C SER A 457 16.95 38.19 -14.25
N GLY A 458 16.44 37.01 -13.90
CA GLY A 458 15.10 36.76 -13.34
C GLY A 458 14.32 35.74 -14.16
N TRP A 459 13.18 35.28 -13.61
CA TRP A 459 12.34 34.29 -14.28
C TRP A 459 11.58 34.92 -15.45
N THR A 460 11.62 34.25 -16.59
CA THR A 460 10.87 34.59 -17.81
C THR A 460 9.94 33.43 -18.14
N ASP A 461 8.70 33.73 -18.50
CA ASP A 461 7.68 32.72 -18.81
C ASP A 461 7.33 32.75 -20.30
N SER A 462 7.20 31.59 -20.92
CA SER A 462 6.76 31.40 -22.31
C SER A 462 5.63 30.35 -22.34
N PRO A 463 4.47 30.65 -22.94
CA PRO A 463 3.38 29.69 -23.00
C PRO A 463 3.77 28.47 -23.83
N LEU A 464 3.30 27.29 -23.43
CA LEU A 464 3.41 26.07 -24.24
C LEU A 464 2.48 26.18 -25.44
N SER A 465 2.96 25.80 -26.62
CA SER A 465 2.15 25.77 -27.85
C SER A 465 1.65 24.36 -28.14
N ILE A 466 0.37 24.20 -28.50
CA ILE A 466 -0.19 22.92 -28.92
C ILE A 466 0.33 22.61 -30.34
N GLU A 467 1.12 21.54 -30.48
CA GLU A 467 1.60 21.04 -31.76
C GLU A 467 0.63 20.02 -32.36
N THR A 468 0.10 19.12 -31.53
CA THR A 468 -0.92 18.14 -31.94
C THR A 468 -2.04 18.13 -30.89
N PRO A 469 -3.26 18.51 -31.26
CA PRO A 469 -4.41 18.41 -30.35
C PRO A 469 -4.86 16.95 -30.22
N GLY A 470 -5.42 16.61 -29.05
CA GLY A 470 -5.92 15.27 -28.75
C GLY A 470 -5.84 14.98 -27.25
N ASN A 471 -5.96 13.73 -26.91
CA ASN A 471 -5.66 13.22 -25.57
C ASN A 471 -5.06 11.81 -25.72
N PRO A 472 -3.72 11.65 -25.57
CA PRO A 472 -2.77 12.70 -25.22
C PRO A 472 -2.62 13.78 -26.30
N MET A 473 -2.30 15.01 -25.86
CA MET A 473 -1.90 16.11 -26.74
C MET A 473 -0.38 16.25 -26.78
N VAL A 474 0.16 16.78 -27.88
CA VAL A 474 1.58 17.14 -27.95
C VAL A 474 1.74 18.65 -27.82
N LEU A 475 2.51 19.04 -26.82
CA LEU A 475 2.87 20.41 -26.53
C LEU A 475 4.33 20.67 -26.91
N ARG A 476 4.64 21.91 -27.30
CA ARG A 476 6.00 22.37 -27.57
C ARG A 476 6.36 23.45 -26.56
N ALA A 477 7.46 23.23 -25.84
CA ALA A 477 8.12 24.19 -24.97
C ALA A 477 9.28 24.83 -25.75
N THR A 478 9.36 26.15 -25.79
CA THR A 478 10.39 26.89 -26.55
C THR A 478 11.07 27.93 -25.67
N PHE A 479 12.40 27.85 -25.57
CA PHE A 479 13.21 28.86 -24.88
C PHE A 479 13.24 30.16 -25.69
N GLY A 480 13.17 31.28 -24.99
CA GLY A 480 13.39 32.58 -25.56
C GLY A 480 14.87 32.99 -25.56
N ILE A 481 15.15 34.29 -25.72
CA ILE A 481 16.49 34.85 -25.70
C ILE A 481 17.08 34.74 -24.29
N SER A 482 18.34 34.33 -24.20
CA SER A 482 19.11 34.24 -22.95
C SER A 482 20.48 34.92 -23.09
N GLU A 483 21.12 35.27 -21.96
CA GLU A 483 22.47 35.83 -21.97
C GLU A 483 23.50 34.75 -22.30
N CYS A 484 24.45 35.09 -23.21
CA CYS A 484 25.50 34.16 -23.64
C CYS A 484 26.37 33.69 -22.48
N GLY A 485 26.64 32.39 -22.42
CA GLY A 485 27.54 31.77 -21.47
C GLY A 485 26.98 31.61 -20.04
N ASN A 486 25.74 32.00 -19.80
CA ASN A 486 25.10 31.82 -18.51
C ASN A 486 24.52 30.42 -18.35
N SER A 487 24.44 29.98 -17.11
CA SER A 487 23.59 28.86 -16.69
C SER A 487 22.14 29.29 -16.72
N VAL A 488 21.28 28.48 -17.30
CA VAL A 488 19.83 28.76 -17.45
C VAL A 488 19.06 27.70 -16.67
N ASP A 489 18.53 28.08 -15.53
CA ASP A 489 17.59 27.22 -14.81
C ASP A 489 16.22 27.25 -15.50
N PHE A 490 15.55 26.12 -15.59
CA PHE A 490 14.25 26.03 -16.26
C PHE A 490 13.29 25.07 -15.59
N GLU A 491 12.01 25.27 -15.85
CA GLU A 491 10.90 24.40 -15.44
C GLU A 491 9.79 24.47 -16.49
N ALA A 492 9.35 23.30 -16.99
CA ALA A 492 8.17 23.20 -17.84
C ALA A 492 6.96 22.76 -17.02
N ILE A 493 5.89 23.51 -17.08
CA ILE A 493 4.66 23.28 -16.32
C ILE A 493 3.52 23.04 -17.31
N VAL A 494 2.80 21.94 -17.16
CA VAL A 494 1.54 21.65 -17.86
C VAL A 494 0.41 21.70 -16.84
N ALA A 495 -0.63 22.48 -17.10
CA ALA A 495 -1.73 22.71 -16.15
C ALA A 495 -3.08 22.30 -16.71
N ALA A 496 -3.97 21.86 -15.83
CA ALA A 496 -5.40 21.70 -16.09
C ALA A 496 -6.21 22.84 -15.42
N THR A 497 -7.40 23.11 -15.94
CA THR A 497 -8.25 24.23 -15.48
C THR A 497 -8.79 24.08 -14.06
N ASP A 498 -8.68 22.91 -13.46
CA ASP A 498 -9.01 22.64 -12.07
C ASP A 498 -7.86 22.92 -11.09
N GLY A 499 -6.70 23.39 -11.61
CA GLY A 499 -5.55 23.81 -10.84
C GLY A 499 -4.45 22.75 -10.68
N PHE A 500 -4.64 21.54 -11.16
CA PHE A 500 -3.57 20.53 -11.18
C PHE A 500 -2.50 20.88 -12.21
N THR A 501 -1.25 20.57 -11.86
CA THR A 501 -0.09 20.79 -12.73
C THR A 501 0.80 19.56 -12.75
N ALA A 502 1.44 19.30 -13.90
CA ALA A 502 2.51 18.33 -14.07
C ALA A 502 3.79 19.06 -14.50
N THR A 503 4.93 18.67 -13.97
CA THR A 503 6.24 19.25 -14.31
C THR A 503 7.11 18.18 -15.01
N PRO A 504 6.93 17.99 -16.33
CA PRO A 504 7.62 16.94 -17.07
C PRO A 504 9.12 17.19 -17.24
N ALA A 505 9.58 18.42 -17.05
CA ALA A 505 11.00 18.77 -17.13
C ALA A 505 11.34 19.94 -16.21
N SER A 506 12.44 19.80 -15.47
CA SER A 506 13.11 20.90 -14.76
C SER A 506 14.61 20.62 -14.71
N GLY A 507 15.43 21.65 -14.55
CA GLY A 507 16.88 21.50 -14.49
C GLY A 507 17.64 22.75 -14.88
N THR A 508 18.89 22.55 -15.31
CA THR A 508 19.80 23.61 -15.72
C THR A 508 20.40 23.27 -17.07
N ALA A 509 20.31 24.18 -18.04
CA ALA A 509 20.99 24.12 -19.32
C ALA A 509 22.08 25.21 -19.39
N LEU A 510 22.92 25.19 -20.42
CA LEU A 510 23.94 26.22 -20.66
C LEU A 510 23.56 27.03 -21.89
N SER A 511 23.57 28.36 -21.80
CA SER A 511 23.51 29.22 -22.98
C SER A 511 24.85 29.20 -23.71
N ALA A 512 24.85 29.05 -25.02
CA ALA A 512 26.06 29.05 -25.83
C ALA A 512 26.79 30.40 -25.77
N ASN A 513 28.12 30.40 -26.01
CA ASN A 513 28.93 31.61 -26.04
C ASN A 513 28.82 32.32 -27.40
#